data_7ed8bf2d03cf3f9e52ecf02ea49b8db4
#
_entry.id   7ed8bf2d03cf3f9e52ecf02ea49b8db4
#
_cell.length_a   1.000
_cell.length_b   1.000
_cell.length_c   1.000
_cell.angle_alpha   90.00
_cell.angle_beta   90.00
_cell.angle_gamma   90.00
#
_symmetry.space_group_name_H-M   'P 1'
#
loop_
_entity.id
_entity.type
_entity.pdbx_description
1 polymer ?
#
loop_
_entity_poly.entity_id
_entity_poly.type
_entity_poly.pdbx_seq_one_letter_code
_entity_poly.pdbx_strand_id
1 'polypeptide(L)'
;MSDNIRALCSRRGVESSLLTALETAAAAAGTPSAEDLGRLAADYRLSPAAVLGTASFYEFLAPHHRGRRGYVCSGTACLLAGRQDEARERLRATLTDAEIGEMACLGRCYRGGAFQLDGHQCDAADLDGHASPADPIPFRSAAPQSVFGPPSGGPLDDYGTALRPPAEILGELQVSRLRGRGGAGFPFGRKLAACADAAGGVKYVVCNADEGDPGAFSDRWLLEAHPHRVMAGMLGAATAIGATTGVLYVRAEYPLAVARVREAIEAFRATAIAQATGFRFELVRGAGSYVCGEETALLNSIEGLRPEVRVRPPYPAQHGLFGQPTLVSNVETFACVPWILQHGGAAYAALGTPDSTGTKLACLDHHFHRPGVYEVPMGLPLDTLLHDLGGGFRVPVKALQIGGPLGSVVPVKRTAQLALDFESFSRAGFLLGHASLVAIPADFPMRDFLAHLFEFASNESCGKCFPCRLGTRRGHEWLRAATPEHPIDAGAFGDLLETLELGSLCALGGGLPLPVRNVLAHFADELRPLFRGAVPG
;
A
#
# COMPACT_ATOMS: atom_id res chain seq x y z
N MET A 1 -18.84 13.06 1.48
CA MET A 1 -19.53 11.81 1.89
C MET A 1 -20.48 11.41 0.78
N SER A 2 -20.39 10.18 0.23
CA SER A 2 -21.24 9.72 -0.88
C SER A 2 -22.73 9.76 -0.51
N ASP A 3 -23.61 9.94 -1.51
CA ASP A 3 -25.05 9.96 -1.25
C ASP A 3 -25.52 8.65 -0.61
N ASN A 4 -24.84 7.54 -0.90
CA ASN A 4 -25.14 6.25 -0.25
C ASN A 4 -24.66 6.19 1.19
N ILE A 5 -23.49 6.76 1.53
CA ILE A 5 -23.07 6.91 2.93
C ILE A 5 -24.04 7.85 3.65
N ARG A 6 -24.39 8.99 3.05
CA ARG A 6 -25.40 9.90 3.59
C ARG A 6 -26.75 9.23 3.78
N ALA A 7 -27.22 8.46 2.79
CA ALA A 7 -28.46 7.72 2.88
C ALA A 7 -28.42 6.63 3.96
N LEU A 8 -27.29 5.94 4.10
CA LEU A 8 -27.10 4.95 5.17
C LEU A 8 -27.07 5.61 6.56
N CYS A 9 -26.35 6.71 6.69
CA CYS A 9 -26.29 7.51 7.91
C CYS A 9 -27.64 8.11 8.23
N SER A 10 -28.34 8.68 7.25
CA SER A 10 -29.69 9.23 7.40
C SER A 10 -30.70 8.17 7.85
N ARG A 11 -30.66 6.95 7.28
CA ARG A 11 -31.51 5.83 7.74
C ARG A 11 -31.24 5.43 9.19
N ARG A 12 -30.03 5.66 9.68
CA ARG A 12 -29.62 5.42 11.07
C ARG A 12 -29.77 6.65 11.95
N GLY A 13 -30.10 7.81 11.39
CA GLY A 13 -30.21 9.08 12.08
C GLY A 13 -28.86 9.69 12.48
N VAL A 14 -27.78 9.36 11.75
CA VAL A 14 -26.43 9.88 11.99
C VAL A 14 -25.88 10.61 10.76
N GLU A 15 -24.96 11.57 10.96
CA GLU A 15 -24.47 12.45 9.88
C GLU A 15 -23.19 11.96 9.22
N SER A 16 -22.39 11.10 9.87
CA SER A 16 -21.08 10.63 9.42
C SER A 16 -20.96 9.11 9.42
N SER A 17 -19.92 8.58 8.74
CA SER A 17 -19.59 7.15 8.83
C SER A 17 -19.10 6.80 10.24
N LEU A 18 -19.20 5.53 10.64
CA LEU A 18 -18.69 5.08 11.95
C LEU A 18 -17.19 5.37 12.09
N LEU A 19 -16.39 5.17 11.01
CA LEU A 19 -14.95 5.47 11.04
C LEU A 19 -14.69 6.94 11.35
N THR A 20 -15.35 7.87 10.64
CA THR A 20 -15.24 9.32 10.90
C THR A 20 -15.67 9.69 12.32
N ALA A 21 -16.73 9.07 12.84
CA ALA A 21 -17.19 9.32 14.20
C ALA A 21 -16.21 8.79 15.26
N LEU A 22 -15.59 7.64 15.03
CA LEU A 22 -14.53 7.08 15.87
C LEU A 22 -13.28 7.98 15.87
N GLU A 23 -12.84 8.47 14.71
CA GLU A 23 -11.74 9.43 14.61
C GLU A 23 -12.03 10.74 15.36
N THR A 24 -13.26 11.25 15.24
CA THR A 24 -13.69 12.46 15.97
C THR A 24 -13.67 12.23 17.47
N ALA A 25 -14.17 11.09 17.93
CA ALA A 25 -14.14 10.72 19.35
C ALA A 25 -12.70 10.50 19.88
N ALA A 26 -11.78 10.05 19.00
CA ALA A 26 -10.39 9.83 19.36
C ALA A 26 -9.56 11.13 19.39
N ALA A 27 -10.02 12.23 18.80
CA ALA A 27 -9.23 13.45 18.57
C ALA A 27 -8.59 14.05 19.82
N ALA A 28 -9.24 13.92 21.00
CA ALA A 28 -8.74 14.50 22.26
C ALA A 28 -7.71 13.60 22.99
N ALA A 29 -7.82 12.28 22.86
CA ALA A 29 -7.03 11.32 23.66
C ALA A 29 -6.32 10.25 22.83
N GLY A 30 -6.32 10.37 21.50
CA GLY A 30 -5.76 9.40 20.56
C GLY A 30 -6.63 8.17 20.36
N THR A 31 -7.52 7.82 21.29
CA THR A 31 -8.45 6.68 21.17
C THR A 31 -9.81 7.04 21.74
N PRO A 32 -10.92 6.46 21.21
CA PRO A 32 -12.24 6.65 21.80
C PRO A 32 -12.30 6.12 23.23
N SER A 33 -13.02 6.81 24.13
CA SER A 33 -13.28 6.32 25.47
C SER A 33 -14.34 5.21 25.47
N ALA A 34 -14.48 4.47 26.59
CA ALA A 34 -15.54 3.48 26.73
C ALA A 34 -16.95 4.13 26.64
N GLU A 35 -17.10 5.36 27.12
CA GLU A 35 -18.33 6.14 27.01
C GLU A 35 -18.62 6.50 25.55
N ASP A 36 -17.62 6.97 24.80
CA ASP A 36 -17.77 7.25 23.36
C ASP A 36 -18.19 6.01 22.58
N LEU A 37 -17.53 4.86 22.83
CA LEU A 37 -17.87 3.60 22.18
C LEU A 37 -19.32 3.18 22.50
N GLY A 38 -19.76 3.37 23.74
CA GLY A 38 -21.14 3.10 24.17
C GLY A 38 -22.15 4.01 23.47
N ARG A 39 -21.85 5.31 23.40
CA ARG A 39 -22.69 6.32 22.71
C ARG A 39 -22.74 6.01 21.20
N LEU A 40 -21.61 5.77 20.55
CA LEU A 40 -21.56 5.42 19.13
C LEU A 40 -22.30 4.11 18.83
N ALA A 41 -22.24 3.12 19.72
CA ALA A 41 -23.01 1.89 19.57
C ALA A 41 -24.53 2.16 19.53
N ALA A 42 -25.01 3.03 20.40
CA ALA A 42 -26.44 3.44 20.42
C ALA A 42 -26.78 4.25 19.16
N ASP A 43 -26.00 5.26 18.81
CA ASP A 43 -26.22 6.16 17.66
C ASP A 43 -26.27 5.38 16.34
N TYR A 44 -25.33 4.45 16.14
CA TYR A 44 -25.23 3.63 14.94
C TYR A 44 -26.07 2.35 14.98
N ARG A 45 -26.79 2.09 16.08
CA ARG A 45 -27.60 0.88 16.29
C ARG A 45 -26.81 -0.41 16.06
N LEU A 46 -25.57 -0.41 16.58
CA LEU A 46 -24.65 -1.54 16.55
C LEU A 46 -24.47 -2.09 17.97
N SER A 47 -24.00 -3.33 18.08
CA SER A 47 -23.58 -3.85 19.38
C SER A 47 -22.31 -3.13 19.86
N PRO A 48 -22.12 -2.93 21.18
CA PRO A 48 -20.88 -2.39 21.74
C PRO A 48 -19.64 -3.18 21.28
N ALA A 49 -19.76 -4.51 21.16
CA ALA A 49 -18.68 -5.38 20.66
C ALA A 49 -18.32 -5.09 19.19
N ALA A 50 -19.30 -4.76 18.33
CA ALA A 50 -19.03 -4.42 16.94
C ALA A 50 -18.28 -3.08 16.83
N VAL A 51 -18.69 -2.06 17.62
CA VAL A 51 -18.02 -0.75 17.62
C VAL A 51 -16.62 -0.85 18.20
N LEU A 52 -16.44 -1.56 19.32
CA LEU A 52 -15.13 -1.83 19.92
C LEU A 52 -14.24 -2.63 18.94
N GLY A 53 -14.79 -3.66 18.30
CA GLY A 53 -14.07 -4.48 17.34
C GLY A 53 -13.66 -3.69 16.08
N THR A 54 -14.40 -2.67 15.68
CA THR A 54 -14.01 -1.75 14.60
C THR A 54 -12.96 -0.77 15.09
N ALA A 55 -13.13 -0.13 16.24
CA ALA A 55 -12.18 0.82 16.78
C ALA A 55 -10.81 0.18 17.06
N SER A 56 -10.78 -0.98 17.74
CA SER A 56 -9.54 -1.68 18.08
C SER A 56 -8.83 -2.32 16.89
N PHE A 57 -9.44 -2.31 15.72
CA PHE A 57 -8.83 -2.82 14.50
C PHE A 57 -7.79 -1.86 13.91
N TYR A 58 -8.06 -0.57 14.00
CA TYR A 58 -7.18 0.45 13.45
C TYR A 58 -6.11 0.87 14.43
N GLU A 59 -4.87 0.90 13.97
CA GLU A 59 -3.70 1.22 14.80
C GLU A 59 -3.86 2.55 15.54
N PHE A 60 -4.25 3.63 14.84
CA PHE A 60 -4.43 4.95 15.46
C PHE A 60 -5.64 5.06 16.41
N LEU A 61 -6.52 4.07 16.43
CA LEU A 61 -7.71 4.06 17.29
C LEU A 61 -7.62 2.99 18.39
N ALA A 62 -6.61 2.11 18.32
CA ALA A 62 -6.45 0.99 19.24
C ALA A 62 -6.15 1.46 20.67
N PRO A 63 -6.70 0.79 21.71
CA PRO A 63 -6.57 1.23 23.11
C PRO A 63 -5.12 1.39 23.60
N HIS A 64 -4.16 0.61 23.06
CA HIS A 64 -2.74 0.70 23.42
C HIS A 64 -2.06 1.96 22.86
N HIS A 65 -2.72 2.68 21.95
CA HIS A 65 -2.26 3.97 21.43
C HIS A 65 -2.77 5.19 22.22
N ARG A 66 -3.54 4.94 23.28
CA ARG A 66 -4.10 6.02 24.09
C ARG A 66 -3.00 6.92 24.68
N GLY A 67 -3.08 8.22 24.42
CA GLY A 67 -2.10 9.20 24.87
C GLY A 67 -0.78 9.20 24.09
N ARG A 68 -0.65 8.36 23.05
CA ARG A 68 0.52 8.37 22.17
C ARG A 68 0.51 9.61 21.28
N ARG A 69 1.64 10.29 21.22
CA ARG A 69 1.86 11.49 20.40
C ARG A 69 3.03 11.33 19.44
N GLY A 70 3.98 10.46 19.78
CA GLY A 70 5.12 10.08 18.95
C GLY A 70 5.03 8.63 18.48
N TYR A 71 5.45 8.36 17.24
CA TYR A 71 5.51 7.01 16.68
C TYR A 71 6.82 6.77 15.98
N VAL A 72 7.53 5.70 16.36
CA VAL A 72 8.73 5.23 15.65
C VAL A 72 8.31 4.24 14.58
N CYS A 73 8.88 4.36 13.38
CA CYS A 73 8.62 3.42 12.30
C CYS A 73 9.31 2.07 12.58
N SER A 74 8.51 1.00 12.67
CA SER A 74 9.00 -0.38 12.82
C SER A 74 9.05 -1.17 11.50
N GLY A 75 8.72 -0.54 10.37
CA GLY A 75 8.73 -1.18 9.05
C GLY A 75 10.12 -1.65 8.61
N THR A 76 10.15 -2.66 7.74
CA THR A 76 11.37 -3.37 7.30
C THR A 76 12.51 -2.43 6.90
N ALA A 77 12.24 -1.40 6.09
CA ALA A 77 13.28 -0.46 5.66
C ALA A 77 13.92 0.30 6.84
N CYS A 78 13.14 0.72 7.84
CA CYS A 78 13.65 1.40 9.04
C CYS A 78 14.32 0.43 10.02
N LEU A 79 13.82 -0.82 10.12
CA LEU A 79 14.47 -1.88 10.89
C LEU A 79 15.87 -2.16 10.35
N LEU A 80 15.98 -2.40 9.03
CA LEU A 80 17.26 -2.69 8.38
C LEU A 80 18.21 -1.47 8.38
N ALA A 81 17.66 -0.26 8.48
CA ALA A 81 18.43 0.97 8.67
C ALA A 81 19.16 1.00 10.03
N GLY A 82 18.67 0.29 11.04
CA GLY A 82 19.24 0.27 12.38
C GLY A 82 19.17 1.60 13.14
N ARG A 83 18.27 2.54 12.71
CA ARG A 83 18.20 3.91 13.26
C ARG A 83 16.96 4.16 14.12
N GLN A 84 16.28 3.11 14.55
CA GLN A 84 15.06 3.22 15.36
C GLN A 84 15.34 3.79 16.76
N ASP A 85 16.49 3.46 17.35
CA ASP A 85 16.90 4.01 18.64
C ASP A 85 17.17 5.52 18.58
N GLU A 86 17.81 6.00 17.50
CA GLU A 86 17.99 7.44 17.28
C GLU A 86 16.64 8.16 17.16
N ALA A 87 15.71 7.60 16.43
CA ALA A 87 14.35 8.14 16.29
C ALA A 87 13.63 8.18 17.66
N ARG A 88 13.78 7.13 18.48
CA ARG A 88 13.21 7.05 19.83
C ARG A 88 13.84 8.07 20.78
N GLU A 89 15.15 8.25 20.75
CA GLU A 89 15.85 9.26 21.54
C GLU A 89 15.39 10.68 21.19
N ARG A 90 15.13 10.93 19.90
CA ARG A 90 14.58 12.22 19.46
C ARG A 90 13.20 12.49 20.04
N LEU A 91 12.33 11.51 20.02
CA LEU A 91 11.01 11.64 20.65
C LEU A 91 11.13 11.85 22.17
N ARG A 92 12.04 11.17 22.85
CA ARG A 92 12.31 11.33 24.29
C ARG A 92 12.78 12.73 24.69
N ALA A 93 13.26 13.52 23.75
CA ALA A 93 13.61 14.92 24.04
C ALA A 93 12.38 15.78 24.41
N THR A 94 11.17 15.36 24.01
CA THR A 94 9.92 16.11 24.20
C THR A 94 8.78 15.28 24.78
N LEU A 95 8.88 13.95 24.76
CA LEU A 95 7.85 12.99 25.16
C LEU A 95 8.38 12.01 26.20
N THR A 96 7.49 11.51 27.03
CA THR A 96 7.73 10.35 27.89
C THR A 96 7.62 9.04 27.10
N ASP A 97 8.21 7.96 27.59
CA ASP A 97 8.07 6.62 26.94
C ASP A 97 6.61 6.16 26.83
N ALA A 98 5.75 6.60 27.73
CA ALA A 98 4.31 6.32 27.67
C ALA A 98 3.62 7.00 26.48
N GLU A 99 4.14 8.11 25.99
CA GLU A 99 3.61 8.86 24.84
C GLU A 99 4.21 8.41 23.51
N ILE A 100 5.19 7.49 23.52
CA ILE A 100 5.84 6.96 22.32
C ILE A 100 5.26 5.59 21.97
N GLY A 101 4.86 5.41 20.73
CA GLY A 101 4.38 4.16 20.13
C GLY A 101 5.23 3.75 18.93
N GLU A 102 4.78 2.69 18.28
CA GLU A 102 5.37 2.20 17.03
C GLU A 102 4.32 2.17 15.92
N MET A 103 4.77 2.28 14.67
CA MET A 103 3.92 2.22 13.49
C MET A 103 4.59 1.38 12.42
N ALA A 104 3.86 0.49 11.76
CA ALA A 104 4.40 -0.48 10.82
C ALA A 104 5.11 0.15 9.62
N CYS A 105 4.65 1.30 9.12
CA CYS A 105 5.36 2.07 8.08
C CYS A 105 4.84 3.51 8.01
N LEU A 106 5.76 4.48 8.03
CA LEU A 106 5.46 5.91 7.88
C LEU A 106 5.75 6.45 6.46
N GLY A 107 6.13 5.57 5.50
CA GLY A 107 6.36 5.95 4.11
C GLY A 107 7.58 6.85 3.86
N ARG A 108 8.58 6.89 4.76
CA ARG A 108 9.84 7.64 4.58
C ARG A 108 11.04 6.69 4.43
N CYS A 109 10.84 5.57 3.76
CA CYS A 109 11.83 4.49 3.63
C CYS A 109 13.14 4.92 2.94
N TYR A 110 13.08 5.99 2.13
CA TYR A 110 14.26 6.61 1.49
C TYR A 110 15.18 7.37 2.45
N ARG A 111 14.75 7.62 3.70
CA ARG A 111 15.53 8.33 4.74
C ARG A 111 16.14 7.41 5.79
N GLY A 112 15.45 6.30 6.15
CA GLY A 112 15.78 5.46 7.30
C GLY A 112 15.52 6.15 8.65
N GLY A 113 15.09 5.39 9.67
CA GLY A 113 14.83 5.95 11.00
C GLY A 113 13.70 6.97 11.05
N ALA A 114 12.60 6.72 10.33
CA ALA A 114 11.44 7.60 10.30
C ALA A 114 10.66 7.57 11.63
N PHE A 115 10.13 8.72 12.01
CA PHE A 115 9.23 8.86 13.15
C PHE A 115 8.16 9.91 12.87
N GLN A 116 7.12 9.94 13.71
CA GLN A 116 6.05 10.94 13.67
C GLN A 116 5.95 11.59 15.04
N LEU A 117 5.75 12.89 15.09
CA LEU A 117 5.49 13.67 16.30
C LEU A 117 4.28 14.58 16.07
N ASP A 118 3.23 14.44 16.89
CA ASP A 118 2.02 15.25 16.82
C ASP A 118 1.42 15.33 15.38
N GLY A 119 1.43 14.21 14.65
CA GLY A 119 0.94 14.15 13.27
C GLY A 119 1.94 14.61 12.19
N HIS A 120 3.10 15.14 12.57
CA HIS A 120 4.15 15.56 11.64
C HIS A 120 5.18 14.47 11.44
N GLN A 121 5.45 14.13 10.17
CA GLN A 121 6.46 13.13 9.83
C GLN A 121 7.86 13.74 9.85
N CYS A 122 8.80 13.02 10.50
CA CYS A 122 10.20 13.37 10.65
C CYS A 122 11.10 12.17 10.34
N ASP A 123 12.39 12.37 10.29
CA ASP A 123 13.38 11.28 10.25
C ASP A 123 14.63 11.64 11.10
N ALA A 124 15.43 10.61 11.40
CA ALA A 124 16.61 10.76 12.22
C ALA A 124 17.73 11.62 11.59
N ALA A 125 17.63 11.95 10.30
CA ALA A 125 18.58 12.84 9.62
C ALA A 125 18.23 14.32 9.82
N ASP A 126 17.01 14.65 10.25
CA ASP A 126 16.56 16.02 10.54
C ASP A 126 17.14 16.53 11.89
N LEU A 127 18.39 16.15 12.18
CA LEU A 127 19.05 16.33 13.47
C LEU A 127 19.36 17.79 13.83
N ASP A 128 19.30 18.72 12.89
CA ASP A 128 19.65 20.13 13.09
C ASP A 128 18.46 21.01 13.50
N GLY A 129 17.36 20.41 13.98
CA GLY A 129 16.26 21.14 14.63
C GLY A 129 15.18 21.69 13.69
N HIS A 130 15.27 21.44 12.41
CA HIS A 130 14.28 21.84 11.42
C HIS A 130 13.75 20.63 10.66
N ALA A 131 12.88 19.83 11.32
CA ALA A 131 12.01 18.92 10.57
C ALA A 131 11.23 19.74 9.57
N SER A 132 11.66 19.77 8.32
CA SER A 132 10.85 20.35 7.26
C SER A 132 9.79 19.30 6.85
N PRO A 133 8.51 19.51 7.15
CA PRO A 133 7.45 18.62 6.70
C PRO A 133 7.37 18.52 5.17
N ALA A 134 8.14 19.33 4.48
CA ALA A 134 8.04 19.62 3.05
C ALA A 134 9.24 19.17 2.21
N ASP A 135 10.16 18.35 2.72
CA ASP A 135 11.21 17.80 1.86
C ASP A 135 10.58 16.92 0.77
N PRO A 136 10.65 17.36 -0.51
CA PRO A 136 10.03 16.60 -1.59
C PRO A 136 10.71 15.23 -1.71
N ILE A 137 9.91 14.20 -1.95
CA ILE A 137 10.44 12.85 -2.23
C ILE A 137 11.30 12.94 -3.49
N PRO A 138 12.58 12.50 -3.46
CA PRO A 138 13.43 12.55 -4.65
C PRO A 138 12.84 11.72 -5.78
N PHE A 139 12.64 12.34 -6.94
CA PHE A 139 12.13 11.68 -8.14
C PHE A 139 13.10 11.82 -9.29
N ARG A 140 13.26 10.75 -10.08
CA ARG A 140 14.06 10.71 -11.30
C ARG A 140 13.35 9.86 -12.34
N SER A 141 13.39 10.29 -13.61
CA SER A 141 12.92 9.47 -14.73
C SER A 141 14.09 9.03 -15.60
N ALA A 142 14.15 7.73 -15.88
CA ALA A 142 15.04 7.13 -16.88
C ALA A 142 14.23 6.55 -18.06
N ALA A 143 12.92 6.82 -18.12
CA ALA A 143 12.09 6.43 -19.23
C ALA A 143 12.39 7.30 -20.46
N PRO A 144 12.48 6.72 -21.68
CA PRO A 144 12.68 7.48 -22.91
C PRO A 144 11.59 8.55 -23.11
N GLN A 145 10.38 8.26 -22.66
CA GLN A 145 9.26 9.16 -22.58
C GLN A 145 8.59 9.00 -21.21
N SER A 146 8.66 10.04 -20.40
CA SER A 146 8.11 10.01 -19.04
C SER A 146 6.58 10.01 -19.08
N VAL A 147 5.98 9.06 -18.38
CA VAL A 147 4.53 8.98 -18.16
C VAL A 147 4.12 9.93 -17.03
N PHE A 148 5.03 10.17 -16.07
CA PHE A 148 4.79 10.98 -14.88
C PHE A 148 5.50 12.35 -14.91
N GLY A 149 6.02 12.76 -16.06
CA GLY A 149 6.56 14.10 -16.26
C GLY A 149 5.52 15.20 -16.01
N PRO A 150 5.95 16.47 -15.86
CA PRO A 150 5.01 17.58 -15.70
C PRO A 150 4.04 17.61 -16.89
N PRO A 151 2.75 17.93 -16.66
CA PRO A 151 1.79 18.08 -17.74
C PRO A 151 2.22 19.24 -18.66
N SER A 152 1.91 19.14 -19.95
CA SER A 152 2.26 20.15 -20.96
C SER A 152 1.58 21.52 -20.74
N GLY A 153 0.59 21.58 -19.85
CA GLY A 153 -0.17 22.75 -19.44
C GLY A 153 -0.30 22.82 -17.92
N GLY A 154 -1.46 23.26 -17.42
CA GLY A 154 -1.73 23.32 -15.98
C GLY A 154 -2.11 21.97 -15.37
N PRO A 155 -2.12 21.86 -14.03
CA PRO A 155 -2.49 20.61 -13.34
C PRO A 155 -3.92 20.12 -13.65
N LEU A 156 -4.78 20.99 -14.16
CA LEU A 156 -6.18 20.68 -14.50
C LEU A 156 -6.37 20.18 -15.94
N ASP A 157 -5.37 20.31 -16.81
CA ASP A 157 -5.50 19.98 -18.24
C ASP A 157 -5.69 18.48 -18.47
N ASP A 158 -5.14 17.64 -17.60
CA ASP A 158 -5.31 16.19 -17.68
C ASP A 158 -6.78 15.75 -17.63
N TYR A 159 -7.68 16.52 -17.00
CA TYR A 159 -9.11 16.19 -16.91
C TYR A 159 -9.82 16.23 -18.27
N GLY A 160 -9.35 17.06 -19.21
CA GLY A 160 -9.89 17.12 -20.56
C GLY A 160 -9.79 15.80 -21.32
N THR A 161 -8.79 14.97 -21.01
CA THR A 161 -8.61 13.65 -21.62
C THR A 161 -9.75 12.69 -21.29
N ALA A 162 -10.44 12.87 -20.17
CA ALA A 162 -11.56 12.06 -19.72
C ALA A 162 -12.90 12.40 -20.40
N LEU A 163 -12.96 13.46 -21.20
CA LEU A 163 -14.20 13.90 -21.89
C LEU A 163 -14.41 13.24 -23.27
N ARG A 164 -13.85 12.04 -23.46
CA ARG A 164 -14.01 11.24 -24.68
C ARG A 164 -15.20 10.28 -24.57
N PRO A 165 -15.71 9.74 -25.69
CA PRO A 165 -16.71 8.68 -25.64
C PRO A 165 -16.25 7.49 -24.80
N PRO A 166 -17.11 6.90 -23.96
CA PRO A 166 -16.74 5.76 -23.08
C PRO A 166 -16.09 4.58 -23.82
N ALA A 167 -16.58 4.23 -25.00
CA ALA A 167 -16.04 3.14 -25.81
C ALA A 167 -14.61 3.43 -26.31
N GLU A 168 -14.29 4.70 -26.62
CA GLU A 168 -12.94 5.11 -27.03
C GLU A 168 -11.97 4.99 -25.86
N ILE A 169 -12.34 5.49 -24.67
CA ILE A 169 -11.52 5.38 -23.46
C ILE A 169 -11.25 3.90 -23.15
N LEU A 170 -12.29 3.06 -23.15
CA LEU A 170 -12.15 1.63 -22.91
C LEU A 170 -11.23 0.97 -23.94
N GLY A 171 -11.37 1.30 -25.22
CA GLY A 171 -10.54 0.79 -26.30
C GLY A 171 -9.07 1.15 -26.13
N GLU A 172 -8.76 2.43 -25.85
CA GLU A 172 -7.38 2.88 -25.62
C GLU A 172 -6.74 2.20 -24.41
N LEU A 173 -7.48 2.04 -23.31
CA LEU A 173 -7.00 1.35 -22.11
C LEU A 173 -6.82 -0.16 -22.31
N GLN A 174 -7.59 -0.80 -23.20
CA GLN A 174 -7.36 -2.18 -23.59
C GLN A 174 -6.13 -2.33 -24.48
N VAL A 175 -5.98 -1.47 -25.49
CA VAL A 175 -4.82 -1.44 -26.40
C VAL A 175 -3.52 -1.16 -25.65
N SER A 176 -3.54 -0.32 -24.63
CA SER A 176 -2.38 -0.01 -23.80
C SER A 176 -1.80 -1.21 -23.07
N ARG A 177 -2.58 -2.25 -22.84
CA ARG A 177 -2.25 -3.42 -22.01
C ARG A 177 -1.74 -3.06 -20.61
N LEU A 178 -2.14 -1.89 -20.10
CA LEU A 178 -1.79 -1.45 -18.75
C LEU A 178 -2.17 -2.54 -17.73
N ARG A 179 -1.21 -2.94 -16.93
CA ARG A 179 -1.42 -3.85 -15.79
C ARG A 179 -1.43 -3.06 -14.49
N GLY A 180 -2.19 -3.52 -13.50
CA GLY A 180 -2.25 -2.92 -12.17
C GLY A 180 -0.88 -2.76 -11.53
N ARG A 181 -0.58 -1.57 -11.02
CA ARG A 181 0.73 -1.18 -10.47
C ARG A 181 0.87 -1.43 -8.97
N GLY A 182 -0.23 -1.77 -8.30
CA GLY A 182 -0.24 -2.04 -6.85
C GLY A 182 0.25 -3.44 -6.42
N GLY A 183 0.90 -4.20 -7.31
CA GLY A 183 1.55 -5.47 -6.98
C GLY A 183 1.01 -6.70 -7.72
N ALA A 184 -0.29 -6.88 -7.84
CA ALA A 184 -0.89 -8.07 -8.46
C ALA A 184 -0.76 -8.14 -9.99
N GLY A 185 -0.46 -7.04 -10.67
CA GLY A 185 -0.26 -7.00 -12.12
C GLY A 185 -1.48 -7.42 -12.96
N PHE A 186 -2.70 -7.34 -12.44
CA PHE A 186 -3.91 -7.72 -13.18
C PHE A 186 -4.19 -6.74 -14.33
N PRO A 187 -4.58 -7.20 -15.54
CA PRO A 187 -4.85 -6.33 -16.67
C PRO A 187 -5.97 -5.32 -16.38
N PHE A 188 -5.64 -4.02 -16.40
CA PHE A 188 -6.56 -2.94 -16.02
C PHE A 188 -7.76 -2.85 -16.96
N GLY A 189 -7.54 -2.94 -18.29
CA GLY A 189 -8.61 -2.92 -19.28
C GLY A 189 -9.64 -4.05 -19.11
N ARG A 190 -9.21 -5.24 -18.62
CA ARG A 190 -10.14 -6.35 -18.31
C ARG A 190 -10.99 -6.05 -17.07
N LYS A 191 -10.37 -5.48 -16.02
CA LYS A 191 -11.10 -5.07 -14.81
C LYS A 191 -12.13 -3.98 -15.14
N LEU A 192 -11.73 -3.02 -15.98
CA LEU A 192 -12.58 -1.93 -16.45
C LEU A 192 -13.79 -2.46 -17.24
N ALA A 193 -13.56 -3.35 -18.24
CA ALA A 193 -14.62 -3.97 -19.03
C ALA A 193 -15.60 -4.75 -18.14
N ALA A 194 -15.10 -5.58 -17.23
CA ALA A 194 -15.95 -6.34 -16.31
C ALA A 194 -16.86 -5.44 -15.46
N CYS A 195 -16.38 -4.25 -15.06
CA CYS A 195 -17.17 -3.28 -14.31
C CYS A 195 -18.15 -2.51 -15.24
N ALA A 196 -17.74 -2.21 -16.48
CA ALA A 196 -18.61 -1.57 -17.48
C ALA A 196 -19.82 -2.46 -17.82
N ASP A 197 -19.57 -3.77 -18.01
CA ASP A 197 -20.59 -4.76 -18.39
C ASP A 197 -21.49 -5.18 -17.21
N ALA A 198 -21.07 -4.91 -15.96
CA ALA A 198 -21.84 -5.29 -14.79
C ALA A 198 -23.19 -4.56 -14.76
N ALA A 199 -24.26 -5.32 -14.47
CA ALA A 199 -25.60 -4.78 -14.29
C ALA A 199 -25.65 -3.91 -13.02
N GLY A 200 -26.36 -2.78 -13.09
CA GLY A 200 -26.55 -1.86 -11.96
C GLY A 200 -26.66 -0.40 -12.42
N GLY A 201 -27.50 0.38 -11.76
CA GLY A 201 -27.72 1.79 -12.08
C GLY A 201 -26.65 2.74 -11.49
N VAL A 202 -25.94 2.28 -10.46
CA VAL A 202 -24.89 3.06 -9.76
C VAL A 202 -23.58 2.27 -9.82
N LYS A 203 -22.51 2.94 -10.21
CA LYS A 203 -21.16 2.37 -10.21
C LYS A 203 -20.18 3.31 -9.50
N TYR A 204 -19.11 2.75 -8.97
CA TYR A 204 -18.06 3.50 -8.24
C TYR A 204 -16.68 3.27 -8.83
N VAL A 205 -15.84 4.29 -8.71
CA VAL A 205 -14.39 4.17 -8.89
C VAL A 205 -13.73 4.41 -7.54
N VAL A 206 -12.89 3.48 -7.10
CA VAL A 206 -12.15 3.60 -5.83
C VAL A 206 -10.66 3.56 -6.11
N CYS A 207 -9.97 4.63 -5.72
CA CYS A 207 -8.53 4.69 -5.71
C CYS A 207 -8.02 4.12 -4.39
N ASN A 208 -7.34 2.98 -4.48
CA ASN A 208 -6.64 2.38 -3.36
C ASN A 208 -5.30 3.10 -3.19
N ALA A 209 -5.26 4.00 -2.21
CA ALA A 209 -4.08 4.75 -1.80
C ALA A 209 -3.63 4.36 -0.39
N ASP A 210 -3.90 3.11 0.00
CA ASP A 210 -3.41 2.48 1.23
C ASP A 210 -2.08 1.77 0.97
N GLU A 211 -1.04 2.53 0.61
CA GLU A 211 0.32 2.07 0.35
C GLU A 211 1.01 1.66 1.66
N GLY A 212 0.62 0.50 2.20
CA GLY A 212 1.07 0.03 3.52
C GLY A 212 2.39 -0.75 3.52
N ASP A 213 2.92 -1.12 2.37
CA ASP A 213 4.13 -1.94 2.25
C ASP A 213 5.39 -1.19 2.68
N PRO A 214 6.14 -1.66 3.72
CA PRO A 214 7.45 -1.10 4.04
C PRO A 214 8.39 -1.15 2.83
N GLY A 215 8.93 0.01 2.45
CA GLY A 215 9.73 0.19 1.25
C GLY A 215 9.02 0.93 0.11
N ALA A 216 7.67 0.97 0.11
CA ALA A 216 6.88 1.68 -0.89
C ALA A 216 6.60 3.13 -0.47
N PHE A 217 6.71 4.05 -1.42
CA PHE A 217 6.36 5.47 -1.28
C PHE A 217 6.12 6.17 -2.63
N SER A 218 5.86 5.39 -3.68
CA SER A 218 5.56 5.90 -5.01
C SER A 218 4.15 6.49 -5.11
N ASP A 219 3.17 5.84 -4.49
CA ASP A 219 1.80 6.36 -4.43
C ASP A 219 1.74 7.64 -3.59
N ARG A 220 2.48 7.68 -2.48
CA ARG A 220 2.68 8.89 -1.69
C ARG A 220 3.20 10.03 -2.55
N TRP A 221 4.29 9.80 -3.31
CA TRP A 221 4.87 10.80 -4.20
C TRP A 221 3.85 11.30 -5.22
N LEU A 222 3.08 10.41 -5.86
CA LEU A 222 2.03 10.79 -6.81
C LEU A 222 0.94 11.66 -6.18
N LEU A 223 0.48 11.31 -4.98
CA LEU A 223 -0.56 12.06 -4.29
C LEU A 223 -0.08 13.42 -3.78
N GLU A 224 1.20 13.54 -3.39
CA GLU A 224 1.78 14.80 -2.92
C GLU A 224 2.15 15.74 -4.09
N ALA A 225 2.68 15.20 -5.20
CA ALA A 225 3.17 15.99 -6.34
C ALA A 225 2.17 16.10 -7.49
N HIS A 226 1.36 15.08 -7.75
CA HIS A 226 0.49 14.97 -8.93
C HIS A 226 -0.95 14.49 -8.61
N PRO A 227 -1.63 15.01 -7.57
CA PRO A 227 -2.97 14.53 -7.19
C PRO A 227 -3.99 14.68 -8.32
N HIS A 228 -3.93 15.77 -9.09
CA HIS A 228 -4.82 16.01 -10.23
C HIS A 228 -4.69 14.96 -11.33
N ARG A 229 -3.48 14.47 -11.61
CA ARG A 229 -3.25 13.40 -12.58
C ARG A 229 -3.93 12.09 -12.17
N VAL A 230 -3.80 11.72 -10.90
CA VAL A 230 -4.49 10.55 -10.33
C VAL A 230 -6.01 10.70 -10.48
N MET A 231 -6.53 11.86 -10.09
CA MET A 231 -7.97 12.17 -10.16
C MET A 231 -8.47 12.20 -11.62
N ALA A 232 -7.70 12.74 -12.56
CA ALA A 232 -8.05 12.73 -13.98
C ALA A 232 -8.12 11.30 -14.53
N GLY A 233 -7.19 10.42 -14.11
CA GLY A 233 -7.24 9.00 -14.46
C GLY A 233 -8.46 8.29 -13.87
N MET A 234 -8.85 8.63 -12.64
CA MET A 234 -10.09 8.13 -12.04
C MET A 234 -11.32 8.60 -12.81
N LEU A 235 -11.35 9.87 -13.23
CA LEU A 235 -12.45 10.42 -14.04
C LEU A 235 -12.54 9.71 -15.41
N GLY A 236 -11.39 9.47 -16.09
CA GLY A 236 -11.37 8.72 -17.33
C GLY A 236 -11.93 7.30 -17.18
N ALA A 237 -11.48 6.59 -16.13
CA ALA A 237 -12.02 5.27 -15.82
C ALA A 237 -13.51 5.31 -15.45
N ALA A 238 -13.96 6.34 -14.73
CA ALA A 238 -15.35 6.55 -14.37
C ALA A 238 -16.23 6.79 -15.61
N THR A 239 -15.75 7.62 -16.54
CA THR A 239 -16.44 7.86 -17.83
C THR A 239 -16.60 6.55 -18.60
N ALA A 240 -15.55 5.71 -18.67
CA ALA A 240 -15.60 4.43 -19.38
C ALA A 240 -16.62 3.44 -18.80
N ILE A 241 -16.87 3.45 -17.51
CA ILE A 241 -17.80 2.51 -16.85
C ILE A 241 -19.16 3.10 -16.51
N GLY A 242 -19.37 4.41 -16.70
CA GLY A 242 -20.58 5.13 -16.33
C GLY A 242 -20.71 5.40 -14.82
N ALA A 243 -19.61 5.56 -14.10
CA ALA A 243 -19.63 5.91 -12.69
C ALA A 243 -19.75 7.43 -12.50
N THR A 244 -20.42 7.85 -11.42
CA THR A 244 -20.61 9.27 -11.06
C THR A 244 -19.87 9.68 -9.78
N THR A 245 -19.24 8.73 -9.11
CA THR A 245 -18.53 8.98 -7.84
C THR A 245 -17.18 8.25 -7.83
N GLY A 246 -16.14 8.99 -7.51
CA GLY A 246 -14.80 8.50 -7.25
C GLY A 246 -14.43 8.66 -5.78
N VAL A 247 -13.89 7.62 -5.16
CA VAL A 247 -13.45 7.65 -3.76
C VAL A 247 -11.93 7.44 -3.72
N LEU A 248 -11.19 8.38 -3.11
CA LEU A 248 -9.78 8.20 -2.78
C LEU A 248 -9.69 7.73 -1.33
N TYR A 249 -9.21 6.52 -1.11
CA TYR A 249 -8.92 6.00 0.22
C TYR A 249 -7.44 6.18 0.50
N VAL A 250 -7.08 7.16 1.33
CA VAL A 250 -5.70 7.53 1.63
C VAL A 250 -5.38 7.16 3.06
N ARG A 251 -4.26 6.48 3.29
CA ARG A 251 -3.83 6.08 4.64
C ARG A 251 -3.53 7.29 5.53
N ALA A 252 -3.83 7.15 6.84
CA ALA A 252 -3.66 8.22 7.83
C ALA A 252 -2.19 8.63 8.03
N GLU A 253 -1.26 7.73 7.76
CA GLU A 253 0.18 7.93 7.89
C GLU A 253 0.76 8.90 6.83
N TYR A 254 -0.05 9.32 5.84
CA TYR A 254 0.34 10.28 4.80
C TYR A 254 -0.39 11.63 4.93
N PRO A 255 -0.17 12.39 6.01
CA PRO A 255 -0.94 13.61 6.28
C PRO A 255 -0.82 14.68 5.17
N LEU A 256 0.37 14.81 4.54
CA LEU A 256 0.56 15.74 3.43
C LEU A 256 -0.21 15.29 2.17
N ALA A 257 -0.21 14.00 1.84
CA ALA A 257 -1.00 13.48 0.73
C ALA A 257 -2.51 13.72 0.94
N VAL A 258 -3.00 13.50 2.18
CA VAL A 258 -4.39 13.79 2.55
C VAL A 258 -4.73 15.27 2.33
N ALA A 259 -3.84 16.19 2.72
CA ALA A 259 -4.02 17.63 2.52
C ALA A 259 -4.03 17.98 1.02
N ARG A 260 -3.06 17.49 0.25
CA ARG A 260 -2.95 17.74 -1.21
C ARG A 260 -4.14 17.19 -1.99
N VAL A 261 -4.61 16.00 -1.66
CA VAL A 261 -5.81 15.42 -2.29
C VAL A 261 -7.05 16.26 -1.96
N ARG A 262 -7.19 16.73 -0.72
CA ARG A 262 -8.31 17.61 -0.33
C ARG A 262 -8.30 18.92 -1.12
N GLU A 263 -7.14 19.57 -1.21
CA GLU A 263 -6.96 20.78 -2.03
C GLU A 263 -7.32 20.52 -3.50
N ALA A 264 -6.88 19.39 -4.06
CA ALA A 264 -7.17 19.01 -5.45
C ALA A 264 -8.66 18.75 -5.69
N ILE A 265 -9.38 18.14 -4.72
CA ILE A 265 -10.83 17.92 -4.81
C ILE A 265 -11.57 19.27 -4.83
N GLU A 266 -11.20 20.21 -3.98
CA GLU A 266 -11.82 21.54 -3.97
C GLU A 266 -11.54 22.29 -5.29
N ALA A 267 -10.31 22.23 -5.80
CA ALA A 267 -9.97 22.82 -7.08
C ALA A 267 -10.77 22.19 -8.24
N PHE A 268 -10.93 20.85 -8.26
CA PHE A 268 -11.75 20.17 -9.26
C PHE A 268 -13.22 20.61 -9.20
N ARG A 269 -13.81 20.73 -8.01
CA ARG A 269 -15.22 21.15 -7.83
C ARG A 269 -15.52 22.50 -8.47
N ALA A 270 -14.55 23.40 -8.54
CA ALA A 270 -14.68 24.71 -9.15
C ALA A 270 -14.58 24.69 -10.69
N THR A 271 -14.23 23.54 -11.32
CA THR A 271 -14.05 23.45 -12.77
C THR A 271 -15.38 23.31 -13.52
N ALA A 272 -15.41 23.78 -14.77
CA ALA A 272 -16.51 23.53 -15.70
C ALA A 272 -16.72 22.04 -15.98
N ILE A 273 -15.65 21.23 -15.89
CA ILE A 273 -15.69 19.77 -16.10
C ILE A 273 -16.50 19.10 -14.98
N ALA A 274 -16.29 19.48 -13.73
CA ALA A 274 -17.06 18.97 -12.61
C ALA A 274 -18.56 19.28 -12.77
N GLN A 275 -18.89 20.49 -13.22
CA GLN A 275 -20.28 20.92 -13.48
C GLN A 275 -20.89 20.15 -14.65
N ALA A 276 -20.15 19.99 -15.76
CA ALA A 276 -20.64 19.32 -16.97
C ALA A 276 -20.84 17.81 -16.78
N THR A 277 -19.95 17.15 -16.05
CA THR A 277 -20.01 15.70 -15.82
C THR A 277 -20.87 15.29 -14.62
N GLY A 278 -21.10 16.21 -13.67
CA GLY A 278 -21.71 15.91 -12.37
C GLY A 278 -20.89 14.92 -11.53
N PHE A 279 -19.63 14.62 -11.92
CA PHE A 279 -18.78 13.68 -11.21
C PHE A 279 -18.28 14.26 -9.89
N ARG A 280 -18.23 13.42 -8.86
CA ARG A 280 -17.82 13.84 -7.53
C ARG A 280 -16.66 12.98 -7.03
N PHE A 281 -15.64 13.66 -6.48
CA PHE A 281 -14.60 13.01 -5.72
C PHE A 281 -14.88 13.09 -4.23
N GLU A 282 -14.56 12.00 -3.52
CA GLU A 282 -14.63 11.90 -2.08
C GLU A 282 -13.30 11.40 -1.54
N LEU A 283 -12.89 11.95 -0.40
CA LEU A 283 -11.70 11.53 0.32
C LEU A 283 -12.14 10.77 1.57
N VAL A 284 -11.66 9.54 1.69
CA VAL A 284 -11.73 8.75 2.93
C VAL A 284 -10.32 8.61 3.45
N ARG A 285 -10.08 9.03 4.69
CA ARG A 285 -8.83 8.80 5.39
C ARG A 285 -8.92 7.45 6.10
N GLY A 286 -7.92 6.60 5.94
CA GLY A 286 -7.74 5.41 6.77
C GLY A 286 -7.35 5.77 8.20
N ALA A 287 -7.25 4.77 9.08
CA ALA A 287 -6.86 4.98 10.48
C ALA A 287 -5.74 4.03 10.94
N GLY A 288 -4.86 3.62 10.00
CA GLY A 288 -3.73 2.73 10.26
C GLY A 288 -4.14 1.25 10.24
N SER A 289 -4.00 0.61 9.07
CA SER A 289 -4.12 -0.83 8.90
C SER A 289 -3.68 -1.24 7.50
N TYR A 290 -2.65 -2.07 7.41
CA TYR A 290 -2.14 -2.61 6.14
C TYR A 290 -3.21 -3.38 5.34
N VAL A 291 -4.05 -4.17 6.04
CA VAL A 291 -5.05 -4.99 5.34
C VAL A 291 -6.13 -4.15 4.65
N CYS A 292 -6.28 -2.87 4.98
CA CYS A 292 -7.14 -1.96 4.22
C CYS A 292 -6.66 -1.73 2.79
N GLY A 293 -5.41 -2.09 2.45
CA GLY A 293 -4.91 -2.18 1.07
C GLY A 293 -5.49 -3.36 0.26
N GLU A 294 -6.08 -4.37 0.92
CA GLU A 294 -6.82 -5.42 0.22
C GLU A 294 -8.18 -4.86 -0.25
N GLU A 295 -8.52 -5.04 -1.55
CA GLU A 295 -9.63 -4.33 -2.19
C GLU A 295 -10.99 -4.49 -1.49
N THR A 296 -11.25 -5.64 -0.86
CA THR A 296 -12.54 -5.91 -0.20
C THR A 296 -12.56 -5.42 1.25
N ALA A 297 -11.43 -5.48 1.95
CA ALA A 297 -11.26 -4.88 3.27
C ALA A 297 -11.36 -3.35 3.20
N LEU A 298 -10.77 -2.75 2.15
CA LEU A 298 -10.90 -1.33 1.84
C LEU A 298 -12.36 -0.91 1.66
N LEU A 299 -13.15 -1.69 0.91
CA LEU A 299 -14.57 -1.41 0.73
C LEU A 299 -15.34 -1.48 2.05
N ASN A 300 -15.05 -2.47 2.91
CA ASN A 300 -15.65 -2.54 4.25
C ASN A 300 -15.30 -1.31 5.10
N SER A 301 -14.04 -0.86 5.04
CA SER A 301 -13.60 0.35 5.74
C SER A 301 -14.37 1.60 5.28
N ILE A 302 -14.53 1.80 3.97
CA ILE A 302 -15.32 2.92 3.41
C ILE A 302 -16.78 2.83 3.88
N GLU A 303 -17.33 1.62 3.96
CA GLU A 303 -18.70 1.38 4.44
C GLU A 303 -18.86 1.57 5.95
N GLY A 304 -17.77 1.82 6.69
CA GLY A 304 -17.77 1.95 8.14
C GLY A 304 -17.94 0.61 8.87
N LEU A 305 -17.62 -0.48 8.22
CA LEU A 305 -17.58 -1.84 8.78
C LEU A 305 -16.16 -2.16 9.24
N ARG A 306 -16.00 -3.20 10.09
CA ARG A 306 -14.68 -3.76 10.37
C ARG A 306 -14.03 -4.21 9.07
N PRO A 307 -12.79 -3.79 8.75
CA PRO A 307 -12.16 -4.09 7.46
C PRO A 307 -11.64 -5.52 7.39
N GLU A 308 -12.55 -6.46 7.31
CA GLU A 308 -12.29 -7.87 7.04
C GLU A 308 -12.40 -8.16 5.56
N VAL A 309 -11.60 -9.12 5.09
CA VAL A 309 -11.64 -9.57 3.69
C VAL A 309 -12.98 -10.23 3.37
N ARG A 310 -13.58 -9.89 2.22
CA ARG A 310 -14.77 -10.58 1.68
C ARG A 310 -14.36 -11.84 0.91
N VAL A 311 -15.19 -12.86 0.97
CA VAL A 311 -15.01 -14.06 0.13
C VAL A 311 -15.30 -13.70 -1.33
N ARG A 312 -14.47 -14.16 -2.24
CA ARG A 312 -14.62 -13.99 -3.70
C ARG A 312 -14.78 -15.34 -4.37
N PRO A 313 -15.65 -15.50 -5.41
CA PRO A 313 -16.61 -14.54 -5.95
C PRO A 313 -17.77 -14.23 -4.98
N PRO A 314 -18.53 -13.10 -5.19
CA PRO A 314 -18.43 -12.14 -6.27
C PRO A 314 -17.23 -11.19 -6.12
N TYR A 315 -16.72 -10.69 -7.26
CA TYR A 315 -15.64 -9.70 -7.27
C TYR A 315 -16.19 -8.28 -7.16
N PRO A 316 -15.39 -7.27 -6.69
CA PRO A 316 -15.83 -5.89 -6.58
C PRO A 316 -16.40 -5.29 -7.86
N ALA A 317 -15.90 -5.69 -9.03
CA ALA A 317 -16.44 -5.26 -10.32
C ALA A 317 -17.92 -5.64 -10.53
N GLN A 318 -18.41 -6.63 -9.79
CA GLN A 318 -19.79 -7.10 -9.81
C GLN A 318 -20.57 -6.66 -8.56
N HIS A 319 -19.93 -6.77 -7.38
CA HIS A 319 -20.55 -6.54 -6.08
C HIS A 319 -19.54 -5.92 -5.11
N GLY A 320 -19.27 -4.64 -5.27
CA GLY A 320 -18.27 -3.88 -4.50
C GLY A 320 -18.86 -2.97 -3.44
N LEU A 321 -18.60 -1.67 -3.54
CA LEU A 321 -19.00 -0.64 -2.57
C LEU A 321 -20.53 -0.55 -2.51
N PHE A 322 -21.08 -0.72 -1.30
CA PHE A 322 -22.54 -0.78 -1.03
C PHE A 322 -23.28 -1.83 -1.90
N GLY A 323 -22.59 -2.91 -2.27
CA GLY A 323 -23.14 -3.94 -3.13
C GLY A 323 -23.25 -3.56 -4.60
N GLN A 324 -22.68 -2.43 -5.03
CA GLN A 324 -22.72 -1.94 -6.41
C GLN A 324 -21.42 -2.28 -7.16
N PRO A 325 -21.47 -2.39 -8.51
CA PRO A 325 -20.26 -2.57 -9.29
C PRO A 325 -19.22 -1.49 -9.01
N THR A 326 -17.99 -1.91 -8.68
CA THR A 326 -16.94 -0.99 -8.24
C THR A 326 -15.61 -1.34 -8.89
N LEU A 327 -15.03 -0.36 -9.57
CA LEU A 327 -13.66 -0.43 -10.06
C LEU A 327 -12.71 0.01 -8.94
N VAL A 328 -11.99 -0.93 -8.35
CA VAL A 328 -10.92 -0.62 -7.40
C VAL A 328 -9.57 -0.72 -8.10
N SER A 329 -8.74 0.31 -8.04
CA SER A 329 -7.37 0.27 -8.59
C SER A 329 -6.41 1.14 -7.77
N ASN A 330 -5.11 0.92 -8.01
CA ASN A 330 -4.02 1.61 -7.32
C ASN A 330 -3.78 3.02 -7.91
N VAL A 331 -3.13 3.89 -7.15
CA VAL A 331 -2.79 5.28 -7.48
C VAL A 331 -1.97 5.38 -8.77
N GLU A 332 -0.85 4.64 -8.87
CA GLU A 332 0.02 4.66 -10.05
C GLU A 332 -0.72 4.18 -11.30
N THR A 333 -1.62 3.19 -11.16
CA THR A 333 -2.44 2.71 -12.28
C THR A 333 -3.34 3.82 -12.82
N PHE A 334 -4.04 4.56 -11.95
CA PHE A 334 -4.84 5.69 -12.38
C PHE A 334 -3.99 6.82 -12.95
N ALA A 335 -2.83 7.11 -12.39
CA ALA A 335 -1.93 8.16 -12.87
C ALA A 335 -1.38 7.91 -14.29
N CYS A 336 -1.37 6.64 -14.78
CA CYS A 336 -1.02 6.31 -16.17
C CYS A 336 -2.13 6.68 -17.16
N VAL A 337 -3.39 6.68 -16.75
CA VAL A 337 -4.55 6.82 -17.66
C VAL A 337 -4.54 8.12 -18.48
N PRO A 338 -4.30 9.31 -17.90
CA PRO A 338 -4.28 10.56 -18.68
C PRO A 338 -3.26 10.53 -19.80
N TRP A 339 -2.05 10.01 -19.54
CA TRP A 339 -1.02 9.89 -20.55
C TRP A 339 -1.45 8.95 -21.69
N ILE A 340 -2.06 7.81 -21.36
CA ILE A 340 -2.58 6.86 -22.34
C ILE A 340 -3.65 7.53 -23.21
N LEU A 341 -4.56 8.25 -22.60
CA LEU A 341 -5.63 8.92 -23.34
C LEU A 341 -5.11 10.10 -24.18
N GLN A 342 -4.01 10.73 -23.79
CA GLN A 342 -3.40 11.83 -24.54
C GLN A 342 -2.59 11.34 -25.75
N HIS A 343 -1.83 10.22 -25.58
CA HIS A 343 -0.86 9.76 -26.57
C HIS A 343 -1.31 8.51 -27.33
N GLY A 344 -2.38 7.84 -26.86
CA GLY A 344 -2.91 6.59 -27.39
C GLY A 344 -2.37 5.35 -26.69
N GLY A 345 -3.22 4.31 -26.61
CA GLY A 345 -2.89 3.04 -25.99
C GLY A 345 -1.73 2.32 -26.66
N ALA A 346 -1.60 2.42 -27.99
CA ALA A 346 -0.51 1.83 -28.76
C ALA A 346 0.85 2.47 -28.41
N ALA A 347 0.90 3.79 -28.17
CA ALA A 347 2.11 4.48 -27.76
C ALA A 347 2.56 4.02 -26.36
N TYR A 348 1.63 3.82 -25.44
CA TYR A 348 1.94 3.25 -24.12
C TYR A 348 2.41 1.80 -24.21
N ALA A 349 1.76 0.99 -25.05
CA ALA A 349 2.14 -0.41 -25.27
C ALA A 349 3.52 -0.57 -25.92
N ALA A 350 4.01 0.45 -26.62
CA ALA A 350 5.36 0.49 -27.18
C ALA A 350 6.46 0.77 -26.15
N LEU A 351 6.08 1.27 -24.96
CA LEU A 351 6.99 1.42 -23.82
C LEU A 351 7.04 0.09 -23.05
N GLY A 352 8.22 -0.30 -22.60
CA GLY A 352 8.41 -1.51 -21.81
C GLY A 352 8.58 -2.77 -22.66
N THR A 353 8.08 -3.90 -22.17
CA THR A 353 8.14 -5.20 -22.86
C THR A 353 6.77 -5.58 -23.45
N PRO A 354 6.71 -6.57 -24.36
CA PRO A 354 5.43 -7.00 -24.93
C PRO A 354 4.39 -7.44 -23.90
N ASP A 355 4.79 -8.02 -22.77
CA ASP A 355 3.90 -8.54 -21.74
C ASP A 355 3.78 -7.63 -20.52
N SER A 356 4.77 -6.75 -20.31
CA SER A 356 4.79 -5.73 -19.26
C SER A 356 5.02 -4.35 -19.89
N THR A 357 3.92 -3.71 -20.31
CA THR A 357 3.95 -2.44 -21.05
C THR A 357 4.10 -1.22 -20.15
N GLY A 358 4.54 -0.11 -20.72
CA GLY A 358 4.61 1.19 -20.05
C GLY A 358 5.84 1.34 -19.16
N THR A 359 5.73 2.25 -18.20
CA THR A 359 6.74 2.53 -17.17
C THR A 359 6.29 2.01 -15.80
N LYS A 360 7.22 1.95 -14.86
CA LYS A 360 6.98 1.59 -13.46
C LYS A 360 7.71 2.55 -12.55
N LEU A 361 7.06 2.96 -11.47
CA LEU A 361 7.70 3.67 -10.38
C LEU A 361 8.36 2.65 -9.43
N ALA A 362 9.68 2.66 -9.37
CA ALA A 362 10.48 1.88 -8.44
C ALA A 362 10.91 2.73 -7.25
N CYS A 363 10.82 2.20 -6.03
CA CYS A 363 11.25 2.87 -4.82
C CYS A 363 12.56 2.27 -4.33
N LEU A 364 13.61 3.09 -4.18
CA LEU A 364 14.89 2.70 -3.60
C LEU A 364 15.01 3.24 -2.18
N ASP A 365 15.32 2.37 -1.21
CA ASP A 365 15.44 2.71 0.19
C ASP A 365 16.72 3.52 0.52
N HIS A 366 16.90 3.86 1.79
CA HIS A 366 18.01 4.68 2.26
C HIS A 366 19.39 4.03 2.12
N HIS A 367 19.49 2.72 1.95
CA HIS A 367 20.78 2.02 1.73
C HIS A 367 21.38 2.24 0.36
N PHE A 368 20.62 2.77 -0.59
CA PHE A 368 21.19 3.20 -1.87
C PHE A 368 21.89 4.56 -1.73
N HIS A 369 22.95 4.78 -2.53
CA HIS A 369 23.59 6.09 -2.57
C HIS A 369 22.66 7.18 -3.06
N ARG A 370 21.71 6.84 -3.95
CA ARG A 370 20.69 7.73 -4.50
C ARG A 370 19.28 7.17 -4.24
N PRO A 371 18.78 7.26 -3.00
CA PRO A 371 17.45 6.79 -2.67
C PRO A 371 16.37 7.68 -3.31
N GLY A 372 15.14 7.16 -3.46
CA GLY A 372 14.02 7.91 -4.02
C GLY A 372 13.13 7.08 -4.94
N VAL A 373 12.24 7.76 -5.65
CA VAL A 373 11.34 7.18 -6.66
C VAL A 373 11.98 7.32 -8.05
N TYR A 374 11.97 6.23 -8.80
CA TYR A 374 12.50 6.16 -10.15
C TYR A 374 11.42 5.71 -11.12
N GLU A 375 11.10 6.54 -12.09
CA GLU A 375 10.34 6.11 -13.25
C GLU A 375 11.26 5.41 -14.24
N VAL A 376 10.99 4.15 -14.51
CA VAL A 376 11.78 3.34 -15.44
C VAL A 376 10.88 2.60 -16.43
N PRO A 377 11.32 2.34 -17.67
CA PRO A 377 10.56 1.48 -18.57
C PRO A 377 10.50 0.06 -17.99
N MET A 378 9.34 -0.59 -18.11
CA MET A 378 9.24 -2.02 -17.79
C MET A 378 10.27 -2.80 -18.64
N GLY A 379 10.90 -3.81 -18.05
CA GLY A 379 11.98 -4.56 -18.71
C GLY A 379 13.37 -3.96 -18.55
N LEU A 380 13.54 -2.84 -17.82
CA LEU A 380 14.87 -2.34 -17.49
C LEU A 380 15.67 -3.42 -16.73
N PRO A 381 16.94 -3.72 -17.12
CA PRO A 381 17.78 -4.61 -16.33
C PRO A 381 17.86 -4.15 -14.88
N LEU A 382 17.66 -5.08 -13.94
CA LEU A 382 17.63 -4.72 -12.51
C LEU A 382 18.94 -4.10 -12.06
N ASP A 383 20.07 -4.61 -12.52
CA ASP A 383 21.40 -4.06 -12.20
C ASP A 383 21.58 -2.61 -12.66
N THR A 384 20.98 -2.22 -13.80
CA THR A 384 20.96 -0.80 -14.23
C THR A 384 20.23 0.07 -13.21
N LEU A 385 19.08 -0.39 -12.69
CA LEU A 385 18.39 0.35 -11.64
C LEU A 385 19.22 0.45 -10.36
N LEU A 386 19.85 -0.65 -9.94
CA LEU A 386 20.59 -0.72 -8.67
C LEU A 386 21.87 0.11 -8.71
N HIS A 387 22.67 -0.02 -9.78
CA HIS A 387 24.03 0.51 -9.85
C HIS A 387 24.09 1.83 -10.63
N ASP A 388 23.57 1.89 -11.85
CA ASP A 388 23.69 3.10 -12.69
C ASP A 388 22.76 4.21 -12.19
N LEU A 389 21.51 3.89 -11.86
CA LEU A 389 20.53 4.85 -11.41
C LEU A 389 20.62 5.07 -9.89
N GLY A 390 20.57 4.01 -9.09
CA GLY A 390 20.62 4.03 -7.63
C GLY A 390 21.99 4.31 -7.04
N GLY A 391 23.06 4.16 -7.84
CA GLY A 391 24.44 4.42 -7.44
C GLY A 391 25.06 3.30 -6.60
N GLY A 392 24.46 2.12 -6.54
CA GLY A 392 24.88 1.01 -5.68
C GLY A 392 24.51 1.24 -4.20
N PHE A 393 25.08 0.44 -3.34
CA PHE A 393 24.74 0.37 -1.92
C PHE A 393 25.77 1.07 -1.06
N ARG A 394 25.32 1.69 0.04
CA ARG A 394 26.17 2.35 1.05
C ARG A 394 26.86 1.36 1.99
N VAL A 395 26.31 0.15 2.10
CA VAL A 395 26.79 -0.95 2.94
C VAL A 395 26.85 -2.23 2.14
N PRO A 396 27.61 -3.26 2.54
CA PRO A 396 27.53 -4.58 1.94
C PRO A 396 26.09 -5.15 2.05
N VAL A 397 25.52 -5.63 0.96
CA VAL A 397 24.13 -6.13 0.88
C VAL A 397 24.15 -7.58 0.41
N LYS A 398 23.40 -8.48 1.07
CA LYS A 398 23.27 -9.89 0.71
C LYS A 398 22.02 -10.20 -0.11
N ALA A 399 20.95 -9.44 0.06
CA ALA A 399 19.70 -9.61 -0.66
C ALA A 399 18.90 -8.30 -0.75
N LEU A 400 17.87 -8.32 -1.59
CA LEU A 400 16.87 -7.27 -1.70
C LEU A 400 15.48 -7.86 -1.38
N GLN A 401 14.74 -7.22 -0.50
CA GLN A 401 13.30 -7.42 -0.44
C GLN A 401 12.66 -6.55 -1.53
N ILE A 402 11.97 -7.19 -2.48
CA ILE A 402 11.35 -6.50 -3.63
C ILE A 402 9.84 -6.71 -3.59
N GLY A 403 9.09 -5.61 -3.69
CA GLY A 403 7.62 -5.64 -3.72
C GLY A 403 6.96 -5.80 -2.36
N GLY A 404 7.62 -5.38 -1.28
CA GLY A 404 7.09 -5.36 0.07
C GLY A 404 7.20 -6.68 0.84
N PRO A 405 6.57 -6.79 2.02
CA PRO A 405 6.66 -7.95 2.90
C PRO A 405 6.14 -9.26 2.29
N LEU A 406 5.22 -9.15 1.33
CA LEU A 406 4.63 -10.29 0.61
C LEU A 406 5.24 -10.48 -0.79
N GLY A 407 6.26 -9.70 -1.12
CA GLY A 407 6.99 -9.75 -2.39
C GLY A 407 8.02 -10.88 -2.42
N SER A 408 9.26 -10.56 -2.79
CA SER A 408 10.33 -11.57 -2.87
C SER A 408 11.60 -11.14 -2.16
N VAL A 409 12.39 -12.13 -1.71
CA VAL A 409 13.75 -11.91 -1.24
C VAL A 409 14.71 -12.41 -2.31
N VAL A 410 15.32 -11.47 -3.04
CA VAL A 410 16.22 -11.75 -4.17
C VAL A 410 17.66 -11.61 -3.70
N PRO A 411 18.48 -12.68 -3.72
CA PRO A 411 19.91 -12.57 -3.45
C PRO A 411 20.60 -11.64 -4.43
N VAL A 412 21.52 -10.78 -3.98
CA VAL A 412 22.24 -9.82 -4.87
C VAL A 412 22.91 -10.55 -6.04
N LYS A 413 23.48 -11.74 -5.84
CA LYS A 413 24.07 -12.55 -6.92
C LYS A 413 23.10 -12.98 -8.03
N ARG A 414 21.79 -12.78 -7.86
CA ARG A 414 20.74 -13.13 -8.83
C ARG A 414 20.20 -11.90 -9.58
N THR A 415 20.54 -10.68 -9.17
CA THR A 415 19.97 -9.43 -9.73
C THR A 415 20.32 -9.24 -11.19
N ALA A 416 21.54 -9.61 -11.61
CA ALA A 416 21.98 -9.54 -13.00
C ALA A 416 21.15 -10.39 -14.00
N GLN A 417 20.36 -11.34 -13.49
CA GLN A 417 19.51 -12.21 -14.30
C GLN A 417 18.07 -11.67 -14.43
N LEU A 418 17.75 -10.56 -13.78
CA LEU A 418 16.39 -10.02 -13.68
C LEU A 418 16.27 -8.70 -14.44
N ALA A 419 15.12 -8.52 -15.04
CA ALA A 419 14.63 -7.25 -15.53
C ALA A 419 13.41 -6.82 -14.73
N LEU A 420 13.15 -5.52 -14.63
CA LEU A 420 12.04 -4.96 -13.87
C LEU A 420 10.72 -5.16 -14.63
N ASP A 421 10.29 -6.40 -14.75
CA ASP A 421 9.01 -6.80 -15.33
C ASP A 421 8.44 -8.04 -14.61
N PHE A 422 7.14 -8.26 -14.79
CA PHE A 422 6.43 -9.35 -14.10
C PHE A 422 6.91 -10.74 -14.54
N GLU A 423 7.24 -10.90 -15.82
CA GLU A 423 7.57 -12.18 -16.44
C GLU A 423 8.98 -12.63 -16.07
N SER A 424 9.94 -11.72 -16.03
CA SER A 424 11.32 -12.01 -15.61
C SER A 424 11.36 -12.51 -14.17
N PHE A 425 10.67 -11.81 -13.27
CA PHE A 425 10.58 -12.20 -11.88
C PHE A 425 9.86 -13.54 -11.72
N SER A 426 8.70 -13.73 -12.36
CA SER A 426 7.92 -14.97 -12.26
C SER A 426 8.69 -16.19 -12.75
N ARG A 427 9.40 -16.09 -13.90
CA ARG A 427 10.22 -17.19 -14.42
C ARG A 427 11.39 -17.55 -13.49
N ALA A 428 11.88 -16.60 -12.72
CA ALA A 428 12.97 -16.83 -11.75
C ALA A 428 12.47 -17.31 -10.38
N GLY A 429 11.15 -17.50 -10.18
CA GLY A 429 10.55 -17.90 -8.91
C GLY A 429 10.37 -16.73 -7.92
N PHE A 430 10.30 -15.51 -8.44
CA PHE A 430 10.12 -14.28 -7.67
C PHE A 430 8.85 -13.54 -8.06
N LEU A 431 8.47 -12.55 -7.25
CA LEU A 431 7.39 -11.61 -7.51
C LEU A 431 7.92 -10.18 -7.49
N LEU A 432 7.63 -9.40 -8.54
CA LEU A 432 8.01 -7.99 -8.61
C LEU A 432 7.21 -7.13 -7.61
N GLY A 433 5.96 -7.49 -7.38
CA GLY A 433 5.06 -6.69 -6.56
C GLY A 433 4.87 -5.26 -7.09
N HIS A 434 4.86 -4.28 -6.20
CA HIS A 434 4.79 -2.87 -6.56
C HIS A 434 6.18 -2.22 -6.82
N ALA A 435 7.25 -3.01 -6.90
CA ALA A 435 8.62 -2.58 -7.21
C ALA A 435 9.26 -1.62 -6.18
N SER A 436 8.99 -1.80 -4.88
CA SER A 436 9.88 -1.27 -3.84
C SER A 436 11.10 -2.18 -3.69
N LEU A 437 12.26 -1.59 -3.43
CA LEU A 437 13.52 -2.31 -3.24
C LEU A 437 14.13 -1.89 -1.90
N VAL A 438 14.12 -2.82 -0.94
CA VAL A 438 14.70 -2.64 0.38
C VAL A 438 15.93 -3.53 0.49
N ALA A 439 17.08 -2.92 0.72
CA ALA A 439 18.36 -3.63 0.80
C ALA A 439 18.53 -4.29 2.18
N ILE A 440 18.86 -5.58 2.19
CA ILE A 440 19.15 -6.36 3.40
C ILE A 440 20.67 -6.39 3.60
N PRO A 441 21.22 -5.71 4.65
CA PRO A 441 22.63 -5.70 4.95
C PRO A 441 23.21 -7.11 5.11
N ALA A 442 24.48 -7.29 4.75
CA ALA A 442 25.14 -8.60 4.77
C ALA A 442 25.23 -9.21 6.18
N ASP A 443 25.33 -8.38 7.19
CA ASP A 443 25.42 -8.75 8.61
C ASP A 443 24.06 -8.93 9.32
N PHE A 444 22.93 -8.52 8.68
CA PHE A 444 21.61 -8.66 9.29
C PHE A 444 21.16 -10.13 9.29
N PRO A 445 20.83 -10.75 10.46
CA PRO A 445 20.48 -12.18 10.53
C PRO A 445 19.17 -12.50 9.79
N MET A 446 19.18 -13.51 8.90
CA MET A 446 17.99 -13.92 8.17
C MET A 446 16.90 -14.51 9.07
N ARG A 447 17.27 -15.09 10.22
CA ARG A 447 16.29 -15.48 11.26
C ARG A 447 15.46 -14.28 11.72
N ASP A 448 16.12 -13.18 12.04
CA ASP A 448 15.46 -11.99 12.58
C ASP A 448 14.63 -11.30 11.49
N PHE A 449 15.11 -11.36 10.24
CA PHE A 449 14.33 -10.91 9.08
C PHE A 449 13.03 -11.74 8.91
N LEU A 450 13.11 -13.07 8.98
CA LEU A 450 11.93 -13.94 8.92
C LEU A 450 10.98 -13.70 10.09
N ALA A 451 11.52 -13.57 11.31
CA ALA A 451 10.71 -13.27 12.49
C ALA A 451 9.93 -11.96 12.32
N HIS A 452 10.59 -10.92 11.78
CA HIS A 452 9.97 -9.64 11.47
C HIS A 452 8.84 -9.76 10.42
N LEU A 453 9.03 -10.55 9.36
CA LEU A 453 7.97 -10.77 8.36
C LEU A 453 6.72 -11.43 8.98
N PHE A 454 6.93 -12.45 9.82
CA PHE A 454 5.82 -13.10 10.50
C PHE A 454 5.16 -12.19 11.55
N GLU A 455 5.94 -11.39 12.27
CA GLU A 455 5.43 -10.39 13.22
C GLU A 455 4.55 -9.36 12.52
N PHE A 456 5.05 -8.77 11.43
CA PHE A 456 4.29 -7.85 10.58
C PHE A 456 2.96 -8.48 10.13
N ALA A 457 3.01 -9.68 9.55
CA ALA A 457 1.80 -10.36 9.08
C ALA A 457 0.83 -10.74 10.22
N SER A 458 1.35 -11.06 11.41
CA SER A 458 0.53 -11.33 12.60
C SER A 458 -0.19 -10.09 13.11
N ASN A 459 0.51 -8.95 13.17
CA ASN A 459 -0.03 -7.69 13.65
C ASN A 459 -1.07 -7.10 12.68
N GLU A 460 -0.83 -7.25 11.38
CA GLU A 460 -1.68 -6.72 10.31
C GLU A 460 -2.83 -7.68 9.90
N SER A 461 -2.93 -8.85 10.51
CA SER A 461 -3.99 -9.81 10.18
C SER A 461 -5.37 -9.29 10.57
N CYS A 462 -6.33 -9.30 9.64
CA CYS A 462 -7.73 -8.99 9.96
C CYS A 462 -8.40 -10.01 10.90
N GLY A 463 -7.76 -11.17 11.10
CA GLY A 463 -8.23 -12.23 12.00
C GLY A 463 -9.33 -13.13 11.45
N LYS A 464 -9.78 -12.94 10.20
CA LYS A 464 -10.94 -13.66 9.64
C LYS A 464 -10.65 -15.14 9.38
N CYS A 465 -9.56 -15.45 8.68
CA CYS A 465 -9.22 -16.85 8.35
C CYS A 465 -8.19 -17.42 9.33
N PHE A 466 -8.43 -18.66 9.80
CA PHE A 466 -7.58 -19.33 10.78
C PHE A 466 -6.11 -19.50 10.34
N PRO A 467 -5.81 -19.91 9.09
CA PRO A 467 -4.44 -20.06 8.64
C PRO A 467 -3.61 -18.79 8.85
N CYS A 468 -4.08 -17.64 8.38
CA CYS A 468 -3.41 -16.36 8.58
C CYS A 468 -3.35 -15.99 10.07
N ARG A 469 -4.51 -15.93 10.76
CA ARG A 469 -4.62 -15.46 12.15
C ARG A 469 -3.73 -16.25 13.13
N LEU A 470 -3.70 -17.58 13.03
CA LEU A 470 -2.94 -18.43 13.95
C LEU A 470 -1.56 -18.78 13.40
N GLY A 471 -1.45 -18.99 12.08
CA GLY A 471 -0.20 -19.44 11.46
C GLY A 471 0.87 -18.35 11.43
N THR A 472 0.52 -17.10 11.19
CA THR A 472 1.50 -15.99 11.24
C THR A 472 2.06 -15.82 12.65
N ARG A 473 1.20 -15.86 13.66
CA ARG A 473 1.61 -15.83 15.07
C ARG A 473 2.51 -17.01 15.42
N ARG A 474 2.14 -18.22 14.99
CA ARG A 474 2.92 -19.43 15.26
C ARG A 474 4.29 -19.39 14.61
N GLY A 475 4.38 -18.94 13.36
CA GLY A 475 5.65 -18.76 12.66
C GLY A 475 6.58 -17.77 13.38
N HIS A 476 6.03 -16.63 13.83
CA HIS A 476 6.78 -15.66 14.64
C HIS A 476 7.31 -16.29 15.94
N GLU A 477 6.45 -16.96 16.71
CA GLU A 477 6.84 -17.62 17.97
C GLU A 477 7.95 -18.66 17.77
N TRP A 478 7.86 -19.50 16.73
CA TRP A 478 8.88 -20.49 16.43
C TRP A 478 10.22 -19.85 16.07
N LEU A 479 10.24 -18.84 15.19
CA LEU A 479 11.46 -18.17 14.77
C LEU A 479 12.15 -17.41 15.92
N ARG A 480 11.35 -16.78 16.81
CA ARG A 480 11.88 -16.08 17.99
C ARG A 480 12.46 -17.02 19.03
N ALA A 481 11.86 -18.20 19.21
CA ALA A 481 12.30 -19.20 20.19
C ALA A 481 13.41 -20.13 19.66
N ALA A 482 13.65 -20.17 18.35
CA ALA A 482 14.60 -21.08 17.73
C ALA A 482 16.04 -20.84 18.17
N THR A 483 16.69 -21.91 18.64
CA THR A 483 18.13 -21.97 18.91
C THR A 483 18.67 -23.32 18.42
N PRO A 484 19.99 -23.51 18.30
CA PRO A 484 20.56 -24.82 17.97
C PRO A 484 20.15 -25.95 18.93
N GLU A 485 19.89 -25.61 20.22
CA GLU A 485 19.43 -26.55 21.25
C GLU A 485 17.93 -26.81 21.17
N HIS A 486 17.17 -25.85 20.65
CA HIS A 486 15.71 -25.94 20.50
C HIS A 486 15.32 -25.61 19.05
N PRO A 487 15.68 -26.49 18.08
CA PRO A 487 15.43 -26.23 16.68
C PRO A 487 13.97 -26.43 16.32
N ILE A 488 13.53 -25.70 15.27
CA ILE A 488 12.22 -25.85 14.66
C ILE A 488 12.17 -27.17 13.90
N ASP A 489 11.07 -27.91 14.01
CA ASP A 489 10.83 -29.06 13.14
C ASP A 489 10.60 -28.61 11.70
N ALA A 490 11.45 -29.00 10.78
CA ALA A 490 11.44 -28.57 9.39
C ALA A 490 10.15 -28.99 8.65
N GLY A 491 9.64 -30.20 8.95
CA GLY A 491 8.37 -30.68 8.38
C GLY A 491 7.20 -29.84 8.83
N ALA A 492 7.07 -29.61 10.15
CA ALA A 492 5.99 -28.78 10.71
C ALA A 492 6.04 -27.34 10.20
N PHE A 493 7.24 -26.78 9.96
CA PHE A 493 7.37 -25.44 9.38
C PHE A 493 6.95 -25.42 7.90
N GLY A 494 7.28 -26.47 7.14
CA GLY A 494 6.80 -26.65 5.77
C GLY A 494 5.27 -26.72 5.70
N ASP A 495 4.65 -27.54 6.57
CA ASP A 495 3.18 -27.67 6.67
C ASP A 495 2.51 -26.34 7.05
N LEU A 496 3.15 -25.53 7.91
CA LEU A 496 2.67 -24.19 8.25
C LEU A 496 2.65 -23.27 7.00
N LEU A 497 3.72 -23.27 6.21
CA LEU A 497 3.80 -22.46 4.99
C LEU A 497 2.74 -22.89 3.98
N GLU A 498 2.56 -24.20 3.76
CA GLU A 498 1.53 -24.72 2.86
C GLU A 498 0.12 -24.37 3.36
N THR A 499 -0.13 -24.48 4.65
CA THR A 499 -1.43 -24.10 5.27
C THR A 499 -1.72 -22.62 5.09
N LEU A 500 -0.72 -21.74 5.24
CA LEU A 500 -0.85 -20.30 4.97
C LEU A 500 -1.19 -20.05 3.50
N GLU A 501 -0.46 -20.67 2.58
CA GLU A 501 -0.60 -20.46 1.14
C GLU A 501 -1.96 -20.90 0.61
N LEU A 502 -2.39 -22.11 0.97
CA LEU A 502 -3.61 -22.72 0.43
C LEU A 502 -4.89 -22.32 1.18
N GLY A 503 -4.77 -22.01 2.46
CA GLY A 503 -5.93 -21.80 3.35
C GLY A 503 -6.27 -20.34 3.63
N SER A 504 -5.41 -19.37 3.26
CA SER A 504 -5.69 -17.96 3.52
C SER A 504 -6.60 -17.32 2.47
N LEU A 505 -7.48 -16.42 2.89
CA LEU A 505 -8.46 -15.77 2.00
C LEU A 505 -7.86 -14.65 1.13
N CYS A 506 -6.71 -14.09 1.52
CA CYS A 506 -6.06 -13.01 0.80
C CYS A 506 -4.53 -13.14 0.83
N ALA A 507 -3.86 -12.24 0.09
CA ALA A 507 -2.41 -12.26 -0.04
C ALA A 507 -1.66 -12.05 1.29
N LEU A 508 -2.25 -11.41 2.33
CA LEU A 508 -1.54 -11.21 3.59
C LEU A 508 -1.04 -12.55 4.20
N GLY A 509 -1.91 -13.54 4.29
CA GLY A 509 -1.48 -14.88 4.73
C GLY A 509 -0.96 -15.73 3.58
N GLY A 510 -1.65 -15.73 2.42
CA GLY A 510 -1.31 -16.61 1.29
C GLY A 510 -0.06 -16.19 0.51
N GLY A 511 0.35 -14.93 0.59
CA GLY A 511 1.58 -14.44 -0.06
C GLY A 511 2.83 -14.53 0.82
N LEU A 512 2.68 -14.57 2.15
CA LEU A 512 3.81 -14.65 3.08
C LEU A 512 4.77 -15.84 2.83
N PRO A 513 4.30 -17.04 2.44
CA PRO A 513 5.18 -18.17 2.16
C PRO A 513 6.24 -17.90 1.07
N LEU A 514 5.96 -17.06 0.08
CA LEU A 514 6.90 -16.81 -1.02
C LEU A 514 8.23 -16.19 -0.55
N PRO A 515 8.28 -15.02 0.12
CA PRO A 515 9.54 -14.46 0.62
C PRO A 515 10.20 -15.39 1.65
N VAL A 516 9.42 -16.12 2.47
CA VAL A 516 9.97 -17.07 3.42
C VAL A 516 10.69 -18.22 2.69
N ARG A 517 10.09 -18.83 1.67
CA ARG A 517 10.72 -19.87 0.85
C ARG A 517 11.94 -19.35 0.10
N ASN A 518 11.91 -18.11 -0.40
CA ASN A 518 13.11 -17.50 -1.01
C ASN A 518 14.28 -17.45 -0.01
N VAL A 519 14.02 -17.05 1.24
CA VAL A 519 15.05 -17.04 2.29
C VAL A 519 15.53 -18.45 2.63
N LEU A 520 14.62 -19.40 2.82
CA LEU A 520 14.97 -20.79 3.13
C LEU A 520 15.82 -21.44 2.02
N ALA A 521 15.48 -21.18 0.74
CA ALA A 521 16.20 -21.74 -0.40
C ALA A 521 17.59 -21.11 -0.62
N HIS A 522 17.72 -19.80 -0.40
CA HIS A 522 18.94 -19.07 -0.76
C HIS A 522 19.90 -18.81 0.41
N PHE A 523 19.43 -18.94 1.65
CA PHE A 523 20.19 -18.71 2.89
C PHE A 523 20.11 -19.92 3.84
N ALA A 524 19.93 -21.13 3.27
CA ALA A 524 19.82 -22.36 4.03
C ALA A 524 20.97 -22.60 5.00
N ASP A 525 22.22 -22.25 4.61
CA ASP A 525 23.39 -22.46 5.47
C ASP A 525 23.37 -21.61 6.73
N GLU A 526 22.84 -20.37 6.66
CA GLU A 526 22.66 -19.48 7.81
C GLU A 526 21.56 -19.99 8.75
N LEU A 527 20.52 -20.62 8.19
CA LEU A 527 19.34 -21.07 8.95
C LEU A 527 19.44 -22.52 9.44
N ARG A 528 20.32 -23.34 8.86
CA ARG A 528 20.46 -24.77 9.18
C ARG A 528 20.55 -25.08 10.68
N PRO A 529 21.29 -24.32 11.51
CA PRO A 529 21.37 -24.59 12.95
C PRO A 529 20.02 -24.44 13.68
N LEU A 530 19.06 -23.75 13.07
CA LEU A 530 17.76 -23.45 13.66
C LEU A 530 16.69 -24.49 13.30
N PHE A 531 17.01 -25.46 12.45
CA PHE A 531 16.06 -26.46 11.98
C PHE A 531 16.51 -27.88 12.30
N ARG A 532 15.58 -28.74 12.76
CA ARG A 532 15.74 -30.17 12.84
C ARG A 532 15.20 -30.81 11.57
N GLY A 533 16.06 -31.44 10.80
CA GLY A 533 15.78 -31.97 9.47
C GLY A 533 16.35 -31.08 8.36
N ALA A 534 16.04 -31.38 7.11
CA ALA A 534 16.42 -30.53 5.98
C ALA A 534 15.60 -29.25 6.01
N VAL A 535 16.27 -28.09 5.88
CA VAL A 535 15.55 -26.79 5.77
C VAL A 535 14.53 -26.91 4.66
N PRO A 536 13.23 -26.59 4.90
CA PRO A 536 12.21 -26.71 3.87
C PRO A 536 12.49 -25.71 2.74
N GLY A 537 12.51 -26.19 1.48
CA GLY A 537 12.83 -25.40 0.29
C GLY A 537 11.61 -24.80 -0.40
#